data_0912232d80486c20adf984eb1db86064
#
_entry.id   0912232d80486c20adf984eb1db86064
#
_cell.length_a   1.000
_cell.length_b   1.000
_cell.length_c   1.000
_cell.angle_alpha   90.00
_cell.angle_beta   90.00
_cell.angle_gamma   90.00
#
_symmetry.space_group_name_H-M   'P 1'
#
loop_
_entity.id
_entity.type
_entity.pdbx_description
1 polymer ?
#
loop_
_entity_poly.entity_id
_entity_poly.type
_entity_poly.pdbx_seq_one_letter_code
_entity_poly.pdbx_strand_id
1 'polypeptide(L)'
;IKSLEHTNRAKEMYPVCMRQVFRAAIEELNDYDTGLIRVKTNPWVKVKIPHADHPEKRAISAEECRRFFSSPLPESKMKLPLPELGRDVGMMVFCLGGINTVDLYNLRREDYHGGIIHDKRAKTMRSRSDGAYFEMRVPEIIKPLFEKYASVPGSEWLFNFHDRHTTSDSFSANVNIGIRKICESMGIAKENWYCVYTFRHTWGTVAQNDCGASISEVAFGMNHSEGHRITRGYIKLDFTPAWELNERVVDFIFFSDQASKQAAQEEESNVFRLSPKMLIKA
;
A
#
# COMPACT_ATOMS: atom_id res chain seq x y z
N ILE A 1 31.31 -3.04 -11.28
CA ILE A 1 30.78 -2.88 -9.90
C ILE A 1 31.31 -1.56 -9.31
N LYS A 2 32.60 -1.28 -9.33
CA LYS A 2 33.19 -0.05 -8.78
C LYS A 2 32.53 1.24 -9.30
N SER A 3 32.16 1.29 -10.60
CA SER A 3 31.45 2.43 -11.19
C SER A 3 30.02 2.66 -10.65
N LEU A 4 29.47 1.70 -9.94
CA LEU A 4 28.12 1.75 -9.38
C LEU A 4 28.10 1.92 -7.84
N GLU A 5 29.27 2.02 -7.19
CA GLU A 5 29.36 2.09 -5.71
C GLU A 5 28.62 3.31 -5.12
N HIS A 6 28.57 4.41 -5.88
CA HIS A 6 27.84 5.63 -5.49
C HIS A 6 26.32 5.55 -5.71
N THR A 7 25.81 4.44 -6.27
CA THR A 7 24.37 4.26 -6.53
C THR A 7 23.75 3.40 -5.43
N ASN A 8 22.54 3.77 -4.97
CA ASN A 8 21.87 3.06 -3.87
C ASN A 8 21.48 1.64 -4.25
N ARG A 9 20.76 1.44 -5.33
CA ARG A 9 20.18 0.14 -5.72
C ARG A 9 20.89 -0.51 -6.91
N ALA A 10 21.40 0.27 -7.85
CA ALA A 10 21.99 -0.24 -9.07
C ALA A 10 23.27 -1.05 -8.80
N LYS A 11 24.03 -0.73 -7.73
CA LYS A 11 25.23 -1.46 -7.31
C LYS A 11 24.98 -2.94 -7.02
N GLU A 12 23.78 -3.31 -6.57
CA GLU A 12 23.37 -4.70 -6.34
C GLU A 12 22.60 -5.27 -7.54
N MET A 13 21.58 -4.55 -8.00
CA MET A 13 20.61 -5.05 -8.98
C MET A 13 21.27 -5.42 -10.31
N TYR A 14 22.07 -4.55 -10.89
CA TYR A 14 22.67 -4.83 -12.20
C TYR A 14 23.64 -6.00 -12.17
N PRO A 15 24.59 -6.10 -11.21
CA PRO A 15 25.44 -7.28 -11.13
C PRO A 15 24.68 -8.59 -10.87
N VAL A 16 23.60 -8.54 -10.06
CA VAL A 16 22.73 -9.71 -9.85
C VAL A 16 22.07 -10.15 -11.14
N CYS A 17 21.46 -9.22 -11.90
CA CYS A 17 20.84 -9.53 -13.20
C CYS A 17 21.86 -10.10 -14.20
N MET A 18 23.05 -9.50 -14.30
CA MET A 18 24.10 -10.00 -15.19
C MET A 18 24.55 -11.41 -14.79
N ARG A 19 24.69 -11.68 -13.48
CA ARG A 19 25.02 -13.02 -12.97
C ARG A 19 23.93 -14.04 -13.29
N GLN A 20 22.66 -13.66 -13.22
CA GLN A 20 21.52 -14.53 -13.58
C GLN A 20 21.55 -14.88 -15.07
N VAL A 21 21.75 -13.90 -15.95
CA VAL A 21 21.87 -14.13 -17.40
C VAL A 21 23.05 -15.06 -17.69
N PHE A 22 24.19 -14.85 -17.04
CA PHE A 22 25.37 -15.72 -17.22
C PHE A 22 25.11 -17.15 -16.74
N ARG A 23 24.40 -17.35 -15.64
CA ARG A 23 23.99 -18.68 -15.16
C ARG A 23 23.07 -19.39 -16.16
N ALA A 24 22.06 -18.68 -16.66
CA ALA A 24 21.17 -19.22 -17.69
C ALA A 24 21.96 -19.64 -18.95
N ALA A 25 22.95 -18.85 -19.38
CA ALA A 25 23.82 -19.21 -20.49
C ALA A 25 24.67 -20.47 -20.21
N ILE A 26 25.16 -20.66 -18.98
CA ILE A 26 25.85 -21.90 -18.59
C ILE A 26 24.91 -23.10 -18.69
N GLU A 27 23.68 -22.97 -18.15
CA GLU A 27 22.67 -24.03 -18.14
C GLU A 27 22.25 -24.42 -19.56
N GLU A 28 22.15 -23.46 -20.48
CA GLU A 28 21.76 -23.69 -21.88
C GLU A 28 22.90 -24.24 -22.74
N LEU A 29 24.11 -23.76 -22.52
CA LEU A 29 25.26 -24.07 -23.41
C LEU A 29 26.11 -25.27 -22.97
N ASN A 30 26.06 -25.66 -21.69
CA ASN A 30 26.76 -26.80 -21.15
C ASN A 30 25.83 -27.99 -21.02
N ASP A 31 26.24 -29.11 -21.59
CA ASP A 31 25.58 -30.38 -21.42
C ASP A 31 26.51 -31.31 -20.56
N TYR A 32 26.12 -31.44 -19.31
CA TYR A 32 26.91 -32.24 -18.35
C TYR A 32 26.70 -33.75 -18.52
N ASP A 33 25.60 -34.16 -19.15
CA ASP A 33 25.30 -35.58 -19.40
C ASP A 33 26.17 -36.14 -20.54
N THR A 34 26.42 -35.33 -21.58
CA THR A 34 27.31 -35.68 -22.69
C THR A 34 28.73 -35.19 -22.50
N GLY A 35 29.02 -34.43 -21.44
CA GLY A 35 30.31 -33.84 -21.19
C GLY A 35 30.67 -32.66 -22.09
N LEU A 36 29.74 -32.11 -22.84
CA LEU A 36 29.95 -30.95 -23.72
C LEU A 36 29.93 -29.65 -22.90
N ILE A 37 31.12 -29.19 -22.53
CA ILE A 37 31.31 -27.97 -21.75
C ILE A 37 31.79 -26.83 -22.66
N ARG A 38 30.86 -25.93 -23.07
CA ARG A 38 31.18 -24.77 -23.91
C ARG A 38 31.66 -23.58 -23.06
N VAL A 39 31.00 -23.35 -21.91
CA VAL A 39 31.40 -22.29 -20.98
C VAL A 39 32.16 -22.88 -19.83
N LYS A 40 33.51 -22.82 -19.93
CA LYS A 40 34.44 -23.49 -19.00
C LYS A 40 34.76 -22.68 -17.74
N THR A 41 34.55 -21.36 -17.76
CA THR A 41 34.94 -20.46 -16.67
C THR A 41 33.74 -19.68 -16.16
N ASN A 42 33.71 -19.46 -14.86
CA ASN A 42 32.68 -18.64 -14.24
C ASN A 42 33.35 -17.45 -13.52
N PRO A 43 33.35 -16.26 -14.15
CA PRO A 43 33.96 -15.07 -13.55
C PRO A 43 33.25 -14.60 -12.26
N TRP A 44 32.01 -15.03 -12.03
CA TRP A 44 31.21 -14.60 -10.89
C TRP A 44 31.55 -15.31 -9.58
N VAL A 45 32.32 -16.40 -9.60
CA VAL A 45 32.69 -17.17 -8.40
C VAL A 45 33.39 -16.31 -7.36
N LYS A 46 34.24 -15.38 -7.80
CA LYS A 46 35.03 -14.51 -6.91
C LYS A 46 34.46 -13.10 -6.77
N VAL A 47 33.33 -12.81 -7.44
CA VAL A 47 32.73 -11.46 -7.42
C VAL A 47 31.80 -11.33 -6.20
N LYS A 48 32.20 -10.47 -5.26
CA LYS A 48 31.31 -10.02 -4.19
C LYS A 48 30.45 -8.87 -4.72
N ILE A 49 29.13 -9.08 -4.72
CA ILE A 49 28.18 -8.05 -5.09
C ILE A 49 27.82 -7.29 -3.81
N PRO A 50 28.01 -5.96 -3.78
CA PRO A 50 27.60 -5.15 -2.63
C PRO A 50 26.09 -5.14 -2.48
N HIS A 51 25.60 -5.12 -1.25
CA HIS A 51 24.17 -4.96 -0.99
C HIS A 51 23.74 -3.53 -1.26
N ALA A 52 22.51 -3.39 -1.73
CA ALA A 52 21.87 -2.09 -1.84
C ALA A 52 21.59 -1.51 -0.43
N ASP A 53 21.72 -0.20 -0.31
CA ASP A 53 21.28 0.46 0.92
C ASP A 53 19.77 0.32 1.05
N HIS A 54 19.28 0.06 2.27
CA HIS A 54 17.86 0.05 2.52
C HIS A 54 17.33 1.49 2.40
N PRO A 55 16.38 1.74 1.47
CA PRO A 55 15.79 3.07 1.38
C PRO A 55 15.07 3.38 2.70
N GLU A 56 15.23 4.60 3.16
CA GLU A 56 14.48 5.11 4.30
C GLU A 56 12.98 4.92 4.07
N LYS A 57 12.31 4.30 5.03
CA LYS A 57 10.86 4.10 4.96
C LYS A 57 10.19 5.45 5.28
N ARG A 58 9.57 6.05 4.28
CA ARG A 58 8.89 7.35 4.43
C ARG A 58 7.43 7.16 4.84
N ALA A 59 7.19 6.56 5.99
CA ALA A 59 5.90 6.71 6.66
C ALA A 59 5.80 8.13 7.21
N ILE A 60 4.61 8.70 7.16
CA ILE A 60 4.27 9.96 7.80
C ILE A 60 3.50 9.70 9.09
N SER A 61 3.47 10.67 9.99
CA SER A 61 2.68 10.58 11.22
C SER A 61 1.18 10.53 10.94
N ALA A 62 0.40 10.06 11.89
CA ALA A 62 -1.06 10.06 11.80
C ALA A 62 -1.62 11.47 11.60
N GLU A 63 -1.03 12.48 12.26
CA GLU A 63 -1.42 13.89 12.11
C GLU A 63 -1.15 14.41 10.69
N GLU A 64 0.03 14.14 10.14
CA GLU A 64 0.37 14.50 8.76
C GLU A 64 -0.54 13.80 7.74
N CYS A 65 -0.90 12.55 8.01
CA CYS A 65 -1.83 11.77 7.19
C CYS A 65 -3.23 12.41 7.18
N ARG A 66 -3.78 12.75 8.36
CA ARG A 66 -5.05 13.49 8.51
C ARG A 66 -5.00 14.82 7.77
N ARG A 67 -3.94 15.59 8.01
CA ARG A 67 -3.73 16.91 7.38
C ARG A 67 -3.68 16.79 5.86
N PHE A 68 -3.03 15.77 5.30
CA PHE A 68 -2.98 15.55 3.85
C PHE A 68 -4.37 15.30 3.28
N PHE A 69 -5.14 14.37 3.86
CA PHE A 69 -6.47 14.00 3.34
C PHE A 69 -7.52 15.09 3.53
N SER A 70 -7.36 15.97 4.54
CA SER A 70 -8.25 17.11 4.80
C SER A 70 -7.84 18.41 4.11
N SER A 71 -6.63 18.47 3.51
CA SER A 71 -6.13 19.70 2.89
C SER A 71 -6.99 20.11 1.69
N PRO A 72 -7.17 21.44 1.45
CA PRO A 72 -7.78 21.92 0.23
C PRO A 72 -6.99 21.47 -1.00
N LEU A 73 -7.71 21.04 -2.05
CA LEU A 73 -7.05 20.72 -3.31
C LEU A 73 -6.61 21.97 -4.03
N PRO A 74 -5.38 22.00 -4.59
CA PRO A 74 -4.95 23.10 -5.42
C PRO A 74 -5.80 23.18 -6.71
N GLU A 75 -6.06 24.39 -7.16
CA GLU A 75 -6.82 24.63 -8.38
C GLU A 75 -6.15 23.95 -9.59
N SER A 76 -6.97 23.36 -10.43
CA SER A 76 -6.54 22.73 -11.67
C SER A 76 -7.49 23.08 -12.81
N LYS A 77 -6.91 23.53 -13.91
CA LYS A 77 -7.67 23.81 -15.14
C LYS A 77 -7.98 22.55 -15.96
N MET A 78 -7.48 21.38 -15.52
CA MET A 78 -7.71 20.11 -16.21
C MET A 78 -9.11 19.58 -15.91
N LYS A 79 -9.76 18.98 -16.91
CA LYS A 79 -11.08 18.33 -16.76
C LYS A 79 -11.06 17.20 -15.71
N LEU A 80 -9.91 16.58 -15.51
CA LEU A 80 -9.65 15.55 -14.50
C LEU A 80 -8.42 15.97 -13.70
N PRO A 81 -8.61 16.68 -12.58
CA PRO A 81 -7.51 17.22 -11.79
C PRO A 81 -6.62 16.11 -11.21
N LEU A 82 -5.33 16.14 -11.50
CA LEU A 82 -4.38 15.19 -10.92
C LEU A 82 -4.29 15.27 -9.38
N PRO A 83 -4.39 16.45 -8.73
CA PRO A 83 -4.47 16.51 -7.28
C PRO A 83 -5.61 15.70 -6.69
N GLU A 84 -6.80 15.80 -7.27
CA GLU A 84 -7.97 15.04 -6.84
C GLU A 84 -7.74 13.53 -7.02
N LEU A 85 -7.25 13.10 -8.19
CA LEU A 85 -6.89 11.71 -8.43
C LEU A 85 -5.85 11.21 -7.40
N GLY A 86 -4.82 12.04 -7.14
CA GLY A 86 -3.76 11.72 -6.18
C GLY A 86 -4.27 11.52 -4.77
N ARG A 87 -5.17 12.40 -4.29
CA ARG A 87 -5.79 12.28 -2.96
C ARG A 87 -6.69 11.06 -2.89
N ASP A 88 -7.58 10.90 -3.85
CA ASP A 88 -8.59 9.84 -3.82
C ASP A 88 -7.95 8.45 -3.92
N VAL A 89 -7.00 8.26 -4.82
CA VAL A 89 -6.25 7.00 -4.93
C VAL A 89 -5.35 6.77 -3.71
N GLY A 90 -4.72 7.83 -3.17
CA GLY A 90 -3.99 7.76 -1.91
C GLY A 90 -4.86 7.26 -0.76
N MET A 91 -6.10 7.77 -0.68
CA MET A 91 -7.08 7.35 0.32
C MET A 91 -7.54 5.90 0.10
N MET A 92 -7.82 5.48 -1.14
CA MET A 92 -8.12 4.08 -1.46
C MET A 92 -6.97 3.16 -1.04
N VAL A 93 -5.73 3.53 -1.39
CA VAL A 93 -4.54 2.74 -1.01
C VAL A 93 -4.42 2.61 0.50
N PHE A 94 -4.58 3.71 1.23
CA PHE A 94 -4.52 3.68 2.69
C PHE A 94 -5.64 2.82 3.27
N CYS A 95 -6.89 3.07 2.92
CA CYS A 95 -8.06 2.38 3.47
C CYS A 95 -8.20 0.90 3.05
N LEU A 96 -7.44 0.45 2.06
CA LEU A 96 -7.40 -0.94 1.60
C LEU A 96 -6.12 -1.67 2.04
N GLY A 97 -5.66 -1.46 3.29
CA GLY A 97 -4.50 -2.16 3.84
C GLY A 97 -3.18 -1.86 3.11
N GLY A 98 -3.09 -0.72 2.46
CA GLY A 98 -1.95 -0.34 1.65
C GLY A 98 -1.85 -1.13 0.33
N ILE A 99 -2.95 -1.43 -0.35
CA ILE A 99 -2.97 -2.08 -1.66
C ILE A 99 -1.99 -1.40 -2.65
N ASN A 100 -1.36 -2.16 -3.53
CA ASN A 100 -0.50 -1.53 -4.54
C ASN A 100 -1.34 -0.90 -5.66
N THR A 101 -0.84 0.17 -6.25
CA THR A 101 -1.53 0.84 -7.37
C THR A 101 -1.73 -0.06 -8.59
N VAL A 102 -0.82 -1.00 -8.84
CA VAL A 102 -0.96 -1.97 -9.94
C VAL A 102 -2.11 -2.94 -9.68
N ASP A 103 -2.29 -3.38 -8.43
CA ASP A 103 -3.39 -4.27 -8.05
C ASP A 103 -4.71 -3.48 -8.15
N LEU A 104 -4.78 -2.27 -7.55
CA LEU A 104 -5.94 -1.39 -7.64
C LEU A 104 -6.34 -1.04 -9.09
N TYR A 105 -5.36 -0.79 -9.98
CA TYR A 105 -5.58 -0.49 -11.39
C TYR A 105 -6.21 -1.69 -12.13
N ASN A 106 -5.81 -2.92 -11.80
CA ASN A 106 -6.22 -4.14 -12.49
C ASN A 106 -7.41 -4.85 -11.84
N LEU A 107 -8.05 -4.28 -10.80
CA LEU A 107 -9.24 -4.87 -10.20
C LEU A 107 -10.36 -5.03 -11.24
N ARG A 108 -10.93 -6.23 -11.30
CA ARG A 108 -12.06 -6.57 -12.14
C ARG A 108 -13.37 -6.43 -11.36
N ARG A 109 -14.48 -6.33 -12.08
CA ARG A 109 -15.80 -6.31 -11.43
C ARG A 109 -16.08 -7.55 -10.63
N GLU A 110 -15.63 -8.70 -11.11
CA GLU A 110 -15.77 -9.99 -10.44
C GLU A 110 -14.98 -10.07 -9.13
N ASP A 111 -13.93 -9.25 -8.98
CA ASP A 111 -13.12 -9.20 -7.77
C ASP A 111 -13.81 -8.41 -6.63
N TYR A 112 -14.93 -7.72 -6.90
CA TYR A 112 -15.63 -6.94 -5.89
C TYR A 112 -17.08 -7.39 -5.74
N HIS A 113 -17.37 -8.10 -4.67
CA HIS A 113 -18.72 -8.55 -4.34
C HIS A 113 -18.93 -8.61 -2.82
N GLY A 114 -20.17 -8.38 -2.38
CA GLY A 114 -20.50 -8.38 -0.95
C GLY A 114 -19.77 -7.31 -0.12
N GLY A 115 -19.26 -6.24 -0.74
CA GLY A 115 -18.48 -5.21 -0.06
C GLY A 115 -17.03 -5.61 0.22
N ILE A 116 -16.57 -6.70 -0.37
CA ILE A 116 -15.23 -7.27 -0.18
C ILE A 116 -14.52 -7.32 -1.53
N ILE A 117 -13.24 -6.93 -1.55
CA ILE A 117 -12.31 -7.16 -2.66
C ILE A 117 -11.69 -8.53 -2.47
N HIS A 118 -11.70 -9.33 -3.53
CA HIS A 118 -11.06 -10.64 -3.65
C HIS A 118 -10.03 -10.58 -4.77
N ASP A 119 -8.73 -10.54 -4.45
CA ASP A 119 -7.71 -10.32 -5.47
C ASP A 119 -6.45 -11.16 -5.22
N LYS A 120 -5.62 -11.26 -6.24
CA LYS A 120 -4.31 -11.90 -6.21
C LYS A 120 -3.22 -10.89 -6.52
N ARG A 121 -2.37 -10.61 -5.56
CA ARG A 121 -1.32 -9.62 -5.69
C ARG A 121 -0.44 -9.87 -6.92
N ALA A 122 -0.50 -9.00 -7.93
CA ALA A 122 0.15 -9.15 -9.23
C ALA A 122 1.66 -9.47 -9.14
N LYS A 123 2.37 -8.78 -8.22
CA LYS A 123 3.83 -8.93 -8.05
C LYS A 123 4.26 -10.33 -7.60
N THR A 124 3.45 -11.03 -6.80
CA THR A 124 3.85 -12.25 -6.09
C THR A 124 2.98 -13.47 -6.41
N MET A 125 1.90 -13.32 -7.18
CA MET A 125 0.96 -14.39 -7.51
C MET A 125 1.63 -15.61 -8.16
N ARG A 126 2.69 -15.40 -8.97
CA ARG A 126 3.40 -16.47 -9.68
C ARG A 126 4.44 -17.17 -8.82
N SER A 127 4.91 -16.54 -7.75
CA SER A 127 5.98 -17.06 -6.88
C SER A 127 5.47 -17.66 -5.56
N ARG A 128 4.21 -17.39 -5.21
CA ARG A 128 3.57 -17.90 -3.98
C ARG A 128 2.66 -19.09 -4.30
N SER A 129 2.71 -20.11 -3.47
CA SER A 129 1.86 -21.32 -3.62
C SER A 129 0.37 -21.06 -3.39
N ASP A 130 0.03 -20.00 -2.62
CA ASP A 130 -1.33 -19.53 -2.38
C ASP A 130 -1.81 -18.52 -3.46
N GLY A 131 -1.02 -18.31 -4.52
CA GLY A 131 -1.31 -17.33 -5.56
C GLY A 131 -1.34 -15.88 -5.06
N ALA A 132 -0.83 -15.63 -3.85
CA ALA A 132 -0.89 -14.33 -3.18
C ALA A 132 -2.32 -13.78 -3.06
N TYR A 133 -3.30 -14.65 -2.90
CA TYR A 133 -4.71 -14.30 -2.71
C TYR A 133 -4.90 -13.52 -1.40
N PHE A 134 -5.78 -12.53 -1.44
CA PHE A 134 -6.21 -11.78 -0.26
C PHE A 134 -7.65 -11.30 -0.41
N GLU A 135 -8.26 -11.04 0.74
CA GLU A 135 -9.57 -10.40 0.83
C GLU A 135 -9.45 -9.14 1.67
N MET A 136 -10.14 -8.07 1.25
CA MET A 136 -10.21 -6.83 2.00
C MET A 136 -11.63 -6.29 1.99
N ARG A 137 -12.23 -6.14 3.17
CA ARG A 137 -13.49 -5.43 3.32
C ARG A 137 -13.29 -3.95 3.02
N VAL A 138 -14.16 -3.40 2.17
CA VAL A 138 -14.11 -1.99 1.75
C VAL A 138 -14.75 -1.13 2.84
N PRO A 139 -13.99 -0.24 3.51
CA PRO A 139 -14.54 0.68 4.49
C PRO A 139 -15.56 1.65 3.88
N GLU A 140 -16.60 1.99 4.65
CA GLU A 140 -17.69 2.87 4.21
C GLU A 140 -17.18 4.22 3.68
N ILE A 141 -16.13 4.78 4.31
CA ILE A 141 -15.59 6.10 3.98
C ILE A 141 -15.09 6.20 2.53
N ILE A 142 -14.66 5.08 1.91
CA ILE A 142 -14.17 5.08 0.52
C ILE A 142 -15.19 4.56 -0.50
N LYS A 143 -16.37 4.09 -0.09
CA LYS A 143 -17.41 3.66 -1.03
C LYS A 143 -17.82 4.74 -2.05
N PRO A 144 -17.94 6.03 -1.68
CA PRO A 144 -18.18 7.09 -2.67
C PRO A 144 -17.07 7.20 -3.74
N LEU A 145 -15.83 6.82 -3.42
CA LEU A 145 -14.75 6.79 -4.41
C LEU A 145 -14.91 5.61 -5.39
N PHE A 146 -15.43 4.47 -4.92
CA PHE A 146 -15.76 3.33 -5.78
C PHE A 146 -16.82 3.71 -6.82
N GLU A 147 -17.86 4.46 -6.40
CA GLU A 147 -18.89 4.98 -7.30
C GLU A 147 -18.32 6.03 -8.27
N LYS A 148 -17.53 6.99 -7.77
CA LYS A 148 -16.89 8.05 -8.57
C LYS A 148 -16.02 7.52 -9.70
N TYR A 149 -15.28 6.45 -9.42
CA TYR A 149 -14.34 5.86 -10.37
C TYR A 149 -14.87 4.59 -11.03
N ALA A 150 -16.13 4.23 -10.83
CA ALA A 150 -16.73 3.06 -11.46
C ALA A 150 -16.58 3.08 -12.98
N SER A 151 -16.21 1.95 -13.56
CA SER A 151 -16.21 1.77 -15.01
C SER A 151 -17.64 1.76 -15.58
N VAL A 152 -17.77 2.05 -16.86
CA VAL A 152 -19.04 1.96 -17.57
C VAL A 152 -19.63 0.53 -17.51
N PRO A 153 -20.97 0.39 -17.52
CA PRO A 153 -21.60 -0.92 -17.58
C PRO A 153 -21.08 -1.76 -18.75
N GLY A 154 -20.75 -3.02 -18.50
CA GLY A 154 -20.19 -3.94 -19.50
C GLY A 154 -18.65 -3.96 -19.57
N SER A 155 -17.95 -3.04 -18.91
CA SER A 155 -16.50 -3.15 -18.73
C SER A 155 -16.14 -4.32 -17.81
N GLU A 156 -15.06 -5.03 -18.11
CA GLU A 156 -14.49 -6.04 -17.20
C GLU A 156 -13.84 -5.43 -15.96
N TRP A 157 -13.38 -4.18 -16.05
CA TRP A 157 -12.67 -3.48 -15.00
C TRP A 157 -13.62 -2.90 -13.95
N LEU A 158 -13.21 -2.92 -12.70
CA LEU A 158 -13.96 -2.30 -11.60
C LEU A 158 -13.96 -0.76 -11.75
N PHE A 159 -12.79 -0.20 -12.05
CA PHE A 159 -12.59 1.24 -12.15
C PHE A 159 -12.30 1.70 -13.58
N ASN A 160 -12.67 2.94 -13.88
CA ASN A 160 -12.44 3.60 -15.17
C ASN A 160 -10.99 4.08 -15.40
N PHE A 161 -10.04 3.54 -14.64
CA PHE A 161 -8.63 3.91 -14.76
C PHE A 161 -8.04 3.51 -16.11
N HIS A 162 -8.51 2.40 -16.67
CA HIS A 162 -8.12 1.94 -18.01
C HIS A 162 -8.59 2.86 -19.14
N ASP A 163 -9.67 3.63 -18.95
CA ASP A 163 -10.15 4.60 -19.92
C ASP A 163 -9.24 5.84 -20.00
N ARG A 164 -8.45 6.10 -18.96
CA ARG A 164 -7.64 7.31 -18.78
C ARG A 164 -6.14 7.05 -18.85
N HIS A 165 -5.72 5.84 -18.59
CA HIS A 165 -4.32 5.45 -18.51
C HIS A 165 -4.10 4.14 -19.26
N THR A 166 -3.11 4.12 -20.14
CA THR A 166 -2.79 2.95 -20.97
C THR A 166 -2.08 1.85 -20.20
N THR A 167 -1.44 2.19 -19.07
CA THR A 167 -0.69 1.24 -18.25
C THR A 167 -0.82 1.58 -16.76
N SER A 168 -0.64 0.59 -15.89
CA SER A 168 -0.56 0.80 -14.44
C SER A 168 0.59 1.73 -14.03
N ASP A 169 1.68 1.77 -14.80
CA ASP A 169 2.81 2.66 -14.55
C ASP A 169 2.42 4.12 -14.84
N SER A 170 1.73 4.39 -15.96
CA SER A 170 1.23 5.73 -16.29
C SER A 170 0.18 6.20 -15.27
N PHE A 171 -0.69 5.31 -14.82
CA PHE A 171 -1.63 5.57 -13.71
C PHE A 171 -0.90 5.95 -12.43
N SER A 172 0.04 5.11 -11.97
CA SER A 172 0.83 5.39 -10.77
C SER A 172 1.63 6.67 -10.85
N ALA A 173 2.19 6.99 -12.03
CA ALA A 173 2.91 8.24 -12.26
C ALA A 173 1.99 9.46 -12.09
N ASN A 174 0.78 9.44 -12.68
CA ASN A 174 -0.19 10.53 -12.56
C ASN A 174 -0.74 10.69 -11.15
N VAL A 175 -1.00 9.59 -10.43
CA VAL A 175 -1.34 9.61 -9.00
C VAL A 175 -0.24 10.32 -8.19
N ASN A 176 1.02 9.95 -8.42
CA ASN A 176 2.15 10.56 -7.72
C ASN A 176 2.35 12.04 -8.08
N ILE A 177 2.09 12.45 -9.33
CA ILE A 177 2.10 13.87 -9.70
C ILE A 177 1.01 14.63 -8.91
N GLY A 178 -0.18 14.06 -8.80
CA GLY A 178 -1.27 14.63 -8.01
C GLY A 178 -0.92 14.81 -6.53
N ILE A 179 -0.37 13.78 -5.90
CA ILE A 179 0.08 13.81 -4.50
C ILE A 179 1.14 14.90 -4.29
N ARG A 180 2.13 15.00 -5.18
CA ARG A 180 3.18 16.02 -5.09
C ARG A 180 2.65 17.44 -5.20
N LYS A 181 1.65 17.69 -6.05
CA LYS A 181 1.00 19.00 -6.15
C LYS A 181 0.27 19.38 -4.85
N ILE A 182 -0.32 18.40 -4.16
CA ILE A 182 -0.90 18.63 -2.83
C ILE A 182 0.21 18.95 -1.82
N CYS A 183 1.30 18.16 -1.80
CA CYS A 183 2.45 18.45 -0.93
C CYS A 183 3.00 19.85 -1.15
N GLU A 184 3.12 20.27 -2.40
CA GLU A 184 3.56 21.63 -2.77
C GLU A 184 2.61 22.70 -2.23
N SER A 185 1.29 22.51 -2.39
CA SER A 185 0.29 23.46 -1.84
C SER A 185 0.26 23.50 -0.32
N MET A 186 0.66 22.42 0.34
CA MET A 186 0.81 22.34 1.80
C MET A 186 2.13 22.95 2.31
N GLY A 187 3.02 23.42 1.42
CA GLY A 187 4.33 23.94 1.77
C GLY A 187 5.34 22.90 2.23
N ILE A 188 5.14 21.62 1.88
CA ILE A 188 6.09 20.55 2.22
C ILE A 188 7.32 20.69 1.32
N ALA A 189 8.52 20.65 1.92
CA ALA A 189 9.77 20.71 1.18
C ALA A 189 9.89 19.53 0.19
N LYS A 190 10.47 19.78 -0.99
CA LYS A 190 10.49 18.85 -2.11
C LYS A 190 11.11 17.48 -1.78
N GLU A 191 12.13 17.46 -0.95
CA GLU A 191 12.80 16.27 -0.45
C GLU A 191 11.89 15.38 0.41
N ASN A 192 10.84 15.97 0.99
CA ASN A 192 9.86 15.31 1.86
C ASN A 192 8.51 15.06 1.19
N TRP A 193 8.40 15.29 -0.12
CA TRP A 193 7.15 15.04 -0.82
C TRP A 193 6.72 13.57 -0.72
N TYR A 194 5.42 13.40 -0.53
CA TYR A 194 4.82 12.08 -0.46
C TYR A 194 4.67 11.46 -1.85
N CYS A 195 4.51 10.16 -1.85
CA CYS A 195 4.06 9.36 -2.98
C CYS A 195 2.98 8.38 -2.50
N VAL A 196 2.32 7.71 -3.42
CA VAL A 196 1.28 6.74 -3.05
C VAL A 196 1.82 5.63 -2.12
N TYR A 197 3.09 5.28 -2.27
CA TYR A 197 3.74 4.28 -1.42
C TYR A 197 3.96 4.77 0.02
N THR A 198 4.01 6.09 0.25
CA THR A 198 4.01 6.70 1.59
C THR A 198 2.79 6.26 2.38
N PHE A 199 1.60 6.26 1.78
CA PHE A 199 0.36 5.85 2.45
C PHE A 199 0.34 4.36 2.80
N ARG A 200 0.94 3.51 1.96
CA ARG A 200 1.13 2.10 2.30
C ARG A 200 2.06 1.93 3.52
N HIS A 201 3.17 2.67 3.58
CA HIS A 201 4.06 2.63 4.74
C HIS A 201 3.40 3.19 6.00
N THR A 202 2.64 4.28 5.83
CA THR A 202 1.89 4.90 6.93
C THR A 202 0.86 3.95 7.50
N TRP A 203 0.11 3.23 6.67
CA TRP A 203 -0.83 2.22 7.14
C TRP A 203 -0.13 1.19 8.03
N GLY A 204 0.98 0.60 7.58
CA GLY A 204 1.72 -0.39 8.37
C GLY A 204 2.30 0.19 9.67
N THR A 205 2.76 1.44 9.65
CA THR A 205 3.30 2.13 10.83
C THR A 205 2.20 2.43 11.85
N VAL A 206 1.06 2.97 11.41
CA VAL A 206 -0.11 3.23 12.27
C VAL A 206 -0.67 1.94 12.84
N ALA A 207 -0.80 0.89 12.03
CA ALA A 207 -1.25 -0.42 12.49
C ALA A 207 -0.39 -0.95 13.66
N GLN A 208 0.92 -0.85 13.53
CA GLN A 208 1.85 -1.35 14.56
C GLN A 208 1.95 -0.42 15.76
N ASN A 209 2.20 0.87 15.53
CA ASN A 209 2.59 1.80 16.59
C ASN A 209 1.40 2.40 17.32
N ASP A 210 0.32 2.70 16.60
CA ASP A 210 -0.84 3.41 17.14
C ASP A 210 -2.01 2.46 17.42
N CYS A 211 -2.17 1.38 16.64
CA CYS A 211 -3.23 0.38 16.84
C CYS A 211 -2.76 -0.90 17.55
N GLY A 212 -1.48 -1.00 17.92
CA GLY A 212 -0.94 -2.11 18.71
C GLY A 212 -0.87 -3.46 18.01
N ALA A 213 -0.90 -3.47 16.66
CA ALA A 213 -0.81 -4.71 15.90
C ALA A 213 0.60 -5.31 15.96
N SER A 214 0.70 -6.62 16.03
CA SER A 214 1.96 -7.35 15.87
C SER A 214 2.48 -7.24 14.43
N ILE A 215 3.78 -7.46 14.24
CA ILE A 215 4.40 -7.49 12.90
C ILE A 215 3.72 -8.54 12.00
N SER A 216 3.30 -9.68 12.55
CA SER A 216 2.61 -10.74 11.81
C SER A 216 1.21 -10.29 11.35
N GLU A 217 0.44 -9.59 12.18
CA GLU A 217 -0.85 -9.04 11.79
C GLU A 217 -0.69 -7.97 10.70
N VAL A 218 0.29 -7.07 10.85
CA VAL A 218 0.62 -6.07 9.82
C VAL A 218 1.02 -6.75 8.50
N ALA A 219 1.89 -7.76 8.56
CA ALA A 219 2.33 -8.49 7.38
C ALA A 219 1.14 -9.21 6.70
N PHE A 220 0.24 -9.81 7.49
CA PHE A 220 -0.97 -10.45 6.98
C PHE A 220 -1.92 -9.44 6.33
N GLY A 221 -2.22 -8.32 6.99
CA GLY A 221 -3.06 -7.25 6.45
C GLY A 221 -2.49 -6.61 5.17
N MET A 222 -1.17 -6.56 5.03
CA MET A 222 -0.48 -6.07 3.82
C MET A 222 -0.27 -7.15 2.74
N ASN A 223 -0.76 -8.37 2.94
CA ASN A 223 -0.51 -9.53 2.08
C ASN A 223 0.99 -9.77 1.80
N HIS A 224 1.83 -9.62 2.83
CA HIS A 224 3.24 -10.00 2.75
C HIS A 224 3.39 -11.52 2.99
N SER A 225 4.40 -12.12 2.36
CA SER A 225 4.77 -13.50 2.67
C SER A 225 5.46 -13.56 4.03
N GLU A 226 4.89 -14.30 4.97
CA GLU A 226 5.54 -14.65 6.24
C GLU A 226 6.29 -15.98 6.11
N GLY A 227 7.30 -16.19 6.98
CA GLY A 227 8.14 -17.40 6.98
C GLY A 227 7.42 -18.73 7.31
N HIS A 228 6.13 -18.71 7.62
CA HIS A 228 5.34 -19.87 8.07
C HIS A 228 4.59 -20.59 6.93
N ARG A 229 5.20 -20.73 5.74
CA ARG A 229 4.58 -21.32 4.55
C ARG A 229 3.99 -22.72 4.78
N ILE A 230 4.67 -23.57 5.55
CA ILE A 230 4.22 -24.94 5.82
C ILE A 230 2.99 -24.93 6.72
N THR A 231 3.00 -24.17 7.80
CA THR A 231 1.89 -24.08 8.77
C THR A 231 0.62 -23.52 8.11
N ARG A 232 0.75 -22.56 7.20
CA ARG A 232 -0.40 -22.00 6.45
C ARG A 232 -1.13 -23.04 5.59
N GLY A 233 -0.45 -24.09 5.13
CA GLY A 233 -1.07 -25.18 4.37
C GLY A 233 -2.08 -26.02 5.17
N TYR A 234 -2.04 -25.92 6.50
CA TYR A 234 -2.95 -26.65 7.40
C TYR A 234 -4.11 -25.80 7.93
N ILE A 235 -4.08 -24.47 7.70
CA ILE A 235 -5.04 -23.52 8.27
C ILE A 235 -5.93 -22.99 7.16
N LYS A 236 -7.26 -23.09 7.32
CA LYS A 236 -8.20 -22.38 6.45
C LYS A 236 -7.98 -20.87 6.63
N LEU A 237 -7.71 -20.17 5.54
CA LEU A 237 -7.51 -18.73 5.57
C LEU A 237 -8.81 -18.04 6.00
N ASP A 238 -8.70 -17.20 7.02
CA ASP A 238 -9.71 -16.29 7.50
C ASP A 238 -9.13 -14.88 7.46
N PHE A 239 -9.70 -14.00 6.68
CA PHE A 239 -9.26 -12.62 6.52
C PHE A 239 -9.93 -11.65 7.50
N THR A 240 -10.87 -12.10 8.32
CA THR A 240 -11.55 -11.28 9.35
C THR A 240 -10.55 -10.50 10.22
N PRO A 241 -9.44 -11.07 10.73
CA PRO A 241 -8.47 -10.31 11.51
C PRO A 241 -7.80 -9.17 10.72
N ALA A 242 -7.58 -9.37 9.41
CA ALA A 242 -7.03 -8.32 8.55
C ALA A 242 -8.06 -7.19 8.32
N TRP A 243 -9.34 -7.52 8.20
CA TRP A 243 -10.41 -6.53 8.07
C TRP A 243 -10.57 -5.71 9.35
N GLU A 244 -10.61 -6.37 10.52
CA GLU A 244 -10.71 -5.72 11.83
C GLU A 244 -9.50 -4.81 12.11
N LEU A 245 -8.30 -5.25 11.75
CA LEU A 245 -7.11 -4.39 11.85
C LEU A 245 -7.23 -3.18 10.94
N ASN A 246 -7.67 -3.38 9.69
CA ASN A 246 -7.85 -2.29 8.74
C ASN A 246 -8.90 -1.29 9.21
N GLU A 247 -10.03 -1.74 9.77
CA GLU A 247 -11.06 -0.88 10.36
C GLU A 247 -10.47 -0.05 11.50
N ARG A 248 -9.74 -0.65 12.44
CA ARG A 248 -9.07 0.10 13.53
C ARG A 248 -8.12 1.18 13.03
N VAL A 249 -7.33 0.88 11.98
CA VAL A 249 -6.39 1.85 11.37
C VAL A 249 -7.14 2.99 10.69
N VAL A 250 -8.21 2.69 9.96
CA VAL A 250 -9.05 3.69 9.30
C VAL A 250 -9.74 4.58 10.33
N ASP A 251 -10.32 3.98 11.37
CA ASP A 251 -10.99 4.70 12.45
C ASP A 251 -10.02 5.61 13.20
N PHE A 252 -8.81 5.14 13.47
CA PHE A 252 -7.78 5.94 14.13
C PHE A 252 -7.41 7.18 13.32
N ILE A 253 -7.32 7.08 12.00
CA ILE A 253 -6.97 8.24 11.17
C ILE A 253 -8.16 9.17 10.93
N PHE A 254 -9.33 8.65 10.63
CA PHE A 254 -10.42 9.50 10.12
C PHE A 254 -11.49 9.85 11.16
N PHE A 255 -11.61 9.10 12.27
CA PHE A 255 -12.71 9.25 13.22
C PHE A 255 -12.29 9.49 14.69
N SER A 256 -11.00 9.32 15.05
CA SER A 256 -10.54 9.46 16.45
C SER A 256 -10.84 10.83 17.07
N ASP A 257 -10.77 11.92 16.28
CA ASP A 257 -11.08 13.26 16.78
C ASP A 257 -12.59 13.47 17.03
N GLN A 258 -13.44 12.74 16.32
CA GLN A 258 -14.89 12.75 16.54
C GLN A 258 -15.26 11.96 17.78
N ALA A 259 -14.64 10.80 18.00
CA ALA A 259 -14.84 10.01 19.19
C ALA A 259 -14.39 10.74 20.46
N SER A 260 -13.26 11.44 20.42
CA SER A 260 -12.77 12.26 21.53
C SER A 260 -13.69 13.44 21.84
N LYS A 261 -14.27 14.10 20.83
CA LYS A 261 -15.23 15.19 21.00
C LYS A 261 -16.58 14.68 21.53
N GLN A 262 -17.03 13.51 21.08
CA GLN A 262 -18.27 12.89 21.59
C GLN A 262 -18.12 12.45 23.04
N ALA A 263 -17.00 11.82 23.42
CA ALA A 263 -16.70 11.44 24.79
C ALA A 263 -16.62 12.66 25.72
N ALA A 264 -16.00 13.75 25.29
CA ALA A 264 -15.94 15.00 26.06
C ALA A 264 -17.34 15.64 26.23
N GLN A 265 -18.19 15.62 25.20
CA GLN A 265 -19.57 16.11 25.27
C GLN A 265 -20.46 15.23 26.17
N GLU A 266 -20.25 13.92 26.17
CA GLU A 266 -20.97 12.99 27.07
C GLU A 266 -20.53 13.18 28.51
N GLU A 267 -19.23 13.40 28.77
CA GLU A 267 -18.74 13.74 30.12
C GLU A 267 -19.31 15.08 30.61
N GLU A 268 -19.29 16.14 29.79
CA GLU A 268 -19.93 17.43 30.12
C GLU A 268 -21.43 17.27 30.40
N SER A 269 -22.14 16.50 29.58
CA SER A 269 -23.59 16.28 29.77
C SER A 269 -23.89 15.47 31.03
N ASN A 270 -23.04 14.52 31.41
CA ASN A 270 -23.15 13.74 32.63
C ASN A 270 -22.83 14.56 33.89
N VAL A 271 -21.84 15.46 33.82
CA VAL A 271 -21.54 16.41 34.90
C VAL A 271 -22.71 17.37 35.12
N PHE A 272 -23.35 17.83 34.05
CA PHE A 272 -24.55 18.68 34.15
C PHE A 272 -25.77 17.95 34.73
N ARG A 273 -25.91 16.62 34.47
CA ARG A 273 -27.00 15.79 35.02
C ARG A 273 -26.82 15.45 36.51
N LEU A 274 -25.63 15.53 37.06
CA LEU A 274 -25.34 15.26 38.50
C LEU A 274 -25.43 16.50 39.39
N SER A 275 -25.64 17.69 38.83
CA SER A 275 -25.62 18.96 39.58
C SER A 275 -26.97 19.57 40.10
N PRO A 276 -28.14 18.98 40.06
CA PRO A 276 -29.34 19.66 40.61
C PRO A 276 -29.92 19.07 41.91
N LYS A 277 -29.16 18.41 42.74
CA LYS A 277 -29.77 17.88 43.99
C LYS A 277 -29.13 18.34 45.32
N MET A 278 -28.35 19.41 45.34
CA MET A 278 -27.74 19.88 46.61
C MET A 278 -28.01 21.36 46.95
N LEU A 279 -29.09 21.95 46.47
CA LEU A 279 -29.43 23.32 46.87
C LEU A 279 -30.93 23.47 47.18
N ILE A 280 -31.46 22.64 48.09
CA ILE A 280 -32.67 22.96 48.86
C ILE A 280 -32.59 22.20 50.17
N LYS A 281 -31.96 22.78 51.19
CA LYS A 281 -32.26 22.69 52.61
C LYS A 281 -31.30 23.59 53.40
N ALA A 282 -31.71 24.80 53.62
CA ALA A 282 -31.50 25.60 54.80
C ALA A 282 -32.62 26.60 54.95
#